data_45760a12f516d2343e19069e4b7459e2
#
_entry.id   45760a12f516d2343e19069e4b7459e2
#
_cell.length_a   1.000
_cell.length_b   1.000
_cell.length_c   1.000
_cell.angle_alpha   90.00
_cell.angle_beta   90.00
_cell.angle_gamma   90.00
#
_symmetry.space_group_name_H-M   'P 1'
#
loop_
_entity.id
_entity.type
_entity.pdbx_description
1 polymer ?
#
loop_
_entity_poly.entity_id
_entity_poly.type
_entity_poly.pdbx_seq_one_letter_code
_entity_poly.pdbx_strand_id
1 'polypeptide(L)'
;MPASRDSVIWGADDARAWIRIPGELDDKYTHGTLGVFTGSDLYPGAAVLGVEAAARTGLGLIRYFGPVEATRLVLERRPEVVTAAGRVDAFLIGSGVDPLELARDEHRNAAVVDALVSGQPVVLDAGALELVSRSTGPTIITPHQRELARLMTAHGITVTAEEICAEPGVWAARAADELSVTIVLKGAYTHICSPATTSFEGFHARVESATSWMATAGTGDVLAGITAALVATHARSLGENPHTLGPLAATAAFLHAESAFIASAGGPLVALDVAETLPRTIAALIAGRV
;
A
#
# COMPACT_ATOMS: atom_id res chain seq x y z
N MET A 1 6.15 28.87 -2.45
CA MET A 1 5.52 27.86 -1.60
C MET A 1 4.41 27.23 -2.44
N PRO A 2 4.32 25.91 -2.62
CA PRO A 2 3.14 25.33 -3.21
C PRO A 2 1.92 25.67 -2.34
N ALA A 3 0.79 25.98 -2.96
CA ALA A 3 -0.45 26.28 -2.26
C ALA A 3 -0.82 25.08 -1.39
N SER A 4 -1.18 25.34 -0.13
CA SER A 4 -1.76 24.33 0.75
C SER A 4 -3.04 23.81 0.07
N ARG A 5 -3.06 22.56 -0.36
CA ARG A 5 -4.30 21.91 -0.79
C ARG A 5 -5.13 21.64 0.45
N ASP A 6 -6.41 22.00 0.42
CA ASP A 6 -7.31 21.67 1.53
C ASP A 6 -7.37 20.13 1.70
N SER A 7 -7.06 19.67 2.90
CA SER A 7 -7.06 18.25 3.23
C SER A 7 -8.46 17.80 3.63
N VAL A 8 -9.01 16.81 2.94
CA VAL A 8 -10.27 16.16 3.30
C VAL A 8 -10.01 15.15 4.42
N ILE A 9 -10.87 15.13 5.45
CA ILE A 9 -10.88 14.03 6.42
C ILE A 9 -11.60 12.85 5.76
N TRP A 10 -10.89 11.75 5.54
CA TRP A 10 -11.44 10.57 4.89
C TRP A 10 -12.15 9.69 5.92
N GLY A 11 -13.44 9.58 5.79
CA GLY A 11 -14.31 8.87 6.73
C GLY A 11 -14.91 7.58 6.16
N ALA A 12 -15.83 6.99 6.93
CA ALA A 12 -16.46 5.71 6.57
C ALA A 12 -17.27 5.78 5.28
N ASP A 13 -18.02 6.86 5.07
CA ASP A 13 -18.84 7.02 3.86
C ASP A 13 -17.96 7.14 2.60
N ASP A 14 -16.84 7.86 2.69
CA ASP A 14 -15.88 7.98 1.61
C ASP A 14 -15.26 6.62 1.30
N ALA A 15 -14.80 5.91 2.33
CA ALA A 15 -14.16 4.61 2.20
C ALA A 15 -15.11 3.53 1.64
N ARG A 16 -16.39 3.54 2.04
CA ARG A 16 -17.40 2.59 1.57
C ARG A 16 -17.57 2.61 0.05
N ALA A 17 -17.47 3.80 -0.55
CA ALA A 17 -17.60 3.96 -1.99
C ALA A 17 -16.51 3.26 -2.81
N TRP A 18 -15.40 2.89 -2.16
CA TRP A 18 -14.23 2.25 -2.78
C TRP A 18 -14.05 0.79 -2.38
N ILE A 19 -15.07 0.17 -1.79
CA ILE A 19 -15.09 -1.28 -1.55
C ILE A 19 -15.78 -1.96 -2.73
N ARG A 20 -15.02 -2.72 -3.50
CA ARG A 20 -15.58 -3.51 -4.59
C ARG A 20 -16.13 -4.83 -4.05
N ILE A 21 -17.45 -4.98 -4.13
CA ILE A 21 -18.14 -6.23 -3.80
C ILE A 21 -18.17 -7.08 -5.09
N PRO A 22 -17.73 -8.35 -5.05
CA PRO A 22 -17.81 -9.23 -6.23
C PRO A 22 -19.26 -9.46 -6.65
N GLY A 23 -19.51 -9.35 -7.96
CA GLY A 23 -20.80 -9.67 -8.55
C GLY A 23 -20.92 -11.18 -8.88
N GLU A 24 -22.12 -11.61 -9.29
CA GLU A 24 -22.38 -13.02 -9.62
C GLU A 24 -21.52 -13.57 -10.78
N LEU A 25 -21.03 -12.71 -11.66
CA LEU A 25 -20.20 -13.07 -12.80
C LEU A 25 -18.70 -12.90 -12.54
N ASP A 26 -18.30 -12.42 -11.36
CA ASP A 26 -16.90 -12.29 -11.01
C ASP A 26 -16.30 -13.68 -10.68
N ASP A 27 -15.07 -13.87 -11.16
CA ASP A 27 -14.20 -14.98 -10.80
C ASP A 27 -12.90 -14.45 -10.15
N LYS A 28 -12.02 -15.36 -9.77
CA LYS A 28 -10.72 -15.00 -9.14
C LYS A 28 -9.82 -14.12 -10.01
N TYR A 29 -10.04 -14.06 -11.32
CA TYR A 29 -9.26 -13.23 -12.24
C TYR A 29 -9.91 -11.87 -12.50
N THR A 30 -11.23 -11.82 -12.51
CA THR A 30 -11.97 -10.57 -12.73
C THR A 30 -12.07 -9.73 -11.47
N HIS A 31 -11.97 -10.36 -10.29
CA HIS A 31 -11.96 -9.66 -8.99
C HIS A 31 -10.56 -9.16 -8.57
N GLY A 32 -9.57 -9.25 -9.43
CA GLY A 32 -8.23 -8.70 -9.27
C GLY A 32 -7.19 -9.76 -8.86
N THR A 33 -6.05 -9.69 -9.52
CA THR A 33 -4.88 -10.53 -9.23
C THR A 33 -3.72 -9.67 -8.79
N LEU A 34 -3.19 -9.91 -7.59
CA LEU A 34 -2.06 -9.19 -7.02
C LEU A 34 -0.77 -10.02 -7.14
N GLY A 35 0.29 -9.45 -7.74
CA GLY A 35 1.64 -9.97 -7.66
C GLY A 35 2.37 -9.38 -6.46
N VAL A 36 3.03 -10.21 -5.65
CA VAL A 36 3.66 -9.77 -4.41
C VAL A 36 5.14 -10.15 -4.40
N PHE A 37 6.00 -9.13 -4.28
CA PHE A 37 7.44 -9.22 -4.08
C PHE A 37 7.77 -8.62 -2.71
N THR A 38 7.66 -9.39 -1.65
CA THR A 38 8.00 -8.97 -0.28
C THR A 38 8.75 -10.08 0.44
N GLY A 39 9.37 -9.73 1.57
CA GLY A 39 10.14 -10.66 2.38
C GLY A 39 11.56 -10.89 1.86
N SER A 40 12.44 -11.19 2.80
CA SER A 40 13.81 -11.64 2.57
C SER A 40 14.16 -12.69 3.62
N ASP A 41 15.37 -13.26 3.56
CA ASP A 41 15.84 -14.19 4.59
C ASP A 41 15.91 -13.54 5.98
N LEU A 42 16.13 -12.22 6.02
CA LEU A 42 16.16 -11.44 7.29
C LEU A 42 14.76 -11.00 7.74
N TYR A 43 13.82 -10.83 6.83
CA TYR A 43 12.48 -10.32 7.11
C TYR A 43 11.38 -11.20 6.48
N PRO A 44 11.36 -12.51 6.71
CA PRO A 44 10.38 -13.39 6.08
C PRO A 44 8.95 -13.13 6.55
N GLY A 45 8.78 -12.62 7.78
CA GLY A 45 7.48 -12.27 8.35
C GLY A 45 6.75 -11.13 7.64
N ALA A 46 7.48 -10.21 7.01
CA ALA A 46 6.89 -9.12 6.24
C ALA A 46 6.05 -9.66 5.06
N ALA A 47 6.51 -10.75 4.43
CA ALA A 47 5.75 -11.43 3.38
C ALA A 47 4.41 -11.98 3.90
N VAL A 48 4.44 -12.62 5.06
CA VAL A 48 3.25 -13.20 5.68
C VAL A 48 2.23 -12.11 6.01
N LEU A 49 2.68 -10.99 6.62
CA LEU A 49 1.81 -9.87 7.01
C LEU A 49 1.16 -9.19 5.81
N GLY A 50 1.95 -8.86 4.79
CA GLY A 50 1.44 -8.21 3.57
C GLY A 50 0.46 -9.10 2.80
N VAL A 51 0.80 -10.40 2.64
CA VAL A 51 -0.08 -11.37 1.97
C VAL A 51 -1.36 -11.63 2.78
N GLU A 52 -1.25 -11.76 4.11
CA GLU A 52 -2.41 -11.92 5.00
C GLU A 52 -3.37 -10.74 4.87
N ALA A 53 -2.85 -9.52 4.95
CA ALA A 53 -3.64 -8.30 4.83
C ALA A 53 -4.30 -8.19 3.44
N ALA A 54 -3.55 -8.47 2.38
CA ALA A 54 -4.10 -8.45 1.03
C ALA A 54 -5.22 -9.48 0.82
N ALA A 55 -5.02 -10.73 1.26
CA ALA A 55 -6.03 -11.78 1.16
C ALA A 55 -7.32 -11.42 1.91
N ARG A 56 -7.19 -10.83 3.10
CA ARG A 56 -8.33 -10.43 3.95
C ARG A 56 -9.01 -9.14 3.52
N THR A 57 -8.42 -8.39 2.61
CA THR A 57 -9.05 -7.22 1.98
C THR A 57 -10.03 -7.64 0.87
N GLY A 58 -9.97 -8.88 0.39
CA GLY A 58 -11.00 -9.47 -0.47
C GLY A 58 -10.70 -9.41 -1.96
N LEU A 59 -9.43 -9.62 -2.38
CA LEU A 59 -9.09 -9.77 -3.80
C LEU A 59 -9.25 -11.23 -4.26
N GLY A 60 -9.26 -11.44 -5.58
CA GLY A 60 -9.54 -12.75 -6.19
C GLY A 60 -8.37 -13.73 -6.16
N LEU A 61 -7.12 -13.25 -6.34
CA LEU A 61 -5.93 -14.11 -6.42
C LEU A 61 -4.66 -13.39 -5.99
N ILE A 62 -3.81 -14.05 -5.23
CA ILE A 62 -2.44 -13.60 -4.93
C ILE A 62 -1.44 -14.52 -5.62
N ARG A 63 -0.46 -13.89 -6.32
CA ARG A 63 0.75 -14.55 -6.80
C ARG A 63 1.93 -14.05 -6.00
N TYR A 64 2.60 -14.94 -5.29
CA TYR A 64 3.74 -14.59 -4.45
C TYR A 64 5.06 -14.97 -5.13
N PHE A 65 6.00 -14.03 -5.17
CA PHE A 65 7.30 -14.12 -5.85
C PHE A 65 8.45 -13.78 -4.89
N GLY A 66 8.51 -14.45 -3.78
CA GLY A 66 9.55 -14.21 -2.76
C GLY A 66 10.57 -15.34 -2.63
N PRO A 67 11.55 -15.18 -1.71
CA PRO A 67 12.53 -16.21 -1.40
C PRO A 67 11.87 -17.49 -0.86
N VAL A 68 12.60 -18.60 -0.95
CA VAL A 68 12.07 -19.94 -0.60
C VAL A 68 11.52 -19.98 0.83
N GLU A 69 12.24 -19.44 1.81
CA GLU A 69 11.79 -19.47 3.20
C GLU A 69 10.55 -18.63 3.44
N ALA A 70 10.50 -17.42 2.89
CA ALA A 70 9.30 -16.58 2.97
C ALA A 70 8.10 -17.24 2.23
N THR A 71 8.35 -17.89 1.08
CA THR A 71 7.32 -18.64 0.35
C THR A 71 6.74 -19.77 1.19
N ARG A 72 7.60 -20.53 1.89
CA ARG A 72 7.15 -21.60 2.79
C ARG A 72 6.21 -21.07 3.87
N LEU A 73 6.60 -19.98 4.55
CA LEU A 73 5.79 -19.37 5.60
C LEU A 73 4.47 -18.79 5.08
N VAL A 74 4.49 -18.18 3.89
CA VAL A 74 3.28 -17.68 3.22
C VAL A 74 2.32 -18.84 2.94
N LEU A 75 2.80 -19.95 2.35
CA LEU A 75 1.95 -21.10 2.02
C LEU A 75 1.45 -21.86 3.27
N GLU A 76 2.23 -21.90 4.35
CA GLU A 76 1.76 -22.43 5.63
C GLU A 76 0.59 -21.62 6.20
N ARG A 77 0.62 -20.29 6.02
CA ARG A 77 -0.45 -19.40 6.50
C ARG A 77 -1.62 -19.30 5.52
N ARG A 78 -1.32 -19.26 4.20
CA ARG A 78 -2.27 -19.04 3.10
C ARG A 78 -2.04 -20.03 1.96
N PRO A 79 -2.53 -21.27 2.08
CA PRO A 79 -2.34 -22.30 1.06
C PRO A 79 -3.00 -21.98 -0.28
N GLU A 80 -3.94 -21.03 -0.32
CA GLU A 80 -4.60 -20.54 -1.54
C GLU A 80 -3.70 -19.65 -2.41
N VAL A 81 -2.54 -19.19 -1.89
CA VAL A 81 -1.58 -18.36 -2.63
C VAL A 81 -0.89 -19.19 -3.71
N VAL A 82 -0.72 -18.59 -4.89
CA VAL A 82 -0.09 -19.25 -6.04
C VAL A 82 1.34 -18.71 -6.22
N THR A 83 2.30 -19.62 -6.45
CA THR A 83 3.71 -19.25 -6.70
C THR A 83 4.10 -19.29 -8.18
N ALA A 84 3.22 -19.77 -9.05
CA ALA A 84 3.46 -19.80 -10.48
C ALA A 84 3.25 -18.42 -11.12
N ALA A 85 4.04 -18.11 -12.13
CA ALA A 85 3.85 -16.93 -12.98
C ALA A 85 2.49 -16.95 -13.70
N GLY A 86 2.01 -15.78 -14.10
CA GLY A 86 0.76 -15.63 -14.84
C GLY A 86 0.27 -14.19 -14.80
N ARG A 87 -0.96 -13.94 -15.22
CA ARG A 87 -1.56 -12.61 -15.23
C ARG A 87 -1.54 -12.00 -13.82
N VAL A 88 -1.18 -10.71 -13.78
CA VAL A 88 -1.21 -9.84 -12.60
C VAL A 88 -1.86 -8.52 -13.00
N ASP A 89 -2.71 -7.96 -12.17
CA ASP A 89 -3.41 -6.71 -12.40
C ASP A 89 -2.79 -5.54 -11.62
N ALA A 90 -2.06 -5.83 -10.53
CA ALA A 90 -1.25 -4.86 -9.78
C ALA A 90 -0.13 -5.57 -9.03
N PHE A 91 0.89 -4.82 -8.62
CA PHE A 91 2.03 -5.35 -7.85
C PHE A 91 2.17 -4.68 -6.49
N LEU A 92 2.55 -5.47 -5.49
CA LEU A 92 3.12 -5.02 -4.22
C LEU A 92 4.60 -5.38 -4.21
N ILE A 93 5.47 -4.39 -4.08
CA ILE A 93 6.92 -4.57 -3.93
C ILE A 93 7.31 -3.86 -2.63
N GLY A 94 7.86 -4.58 -1.66
CA GLY A 94 7.95 -4.03 -0.32
C GLY A 94 9.16 -4.49 0.49
N SER A 95 8.94 -4.74 1.76
CA SER A 95 9.96 -5.10 2.73
C SER A 95 10.80 -6.28 2.27
N GLY A 96 12.12 -6.17 2.42
CA GLY A 96 13.08 -7.17 1.94
C GLY A 96 13.37 -7.12 0.44
N VAL A 97 12.94 -6.03 -0.25
CA VAL A 97 13.27 -5.76 -1.65
C VAL A 97 13.91 -4.38 -1.73
N ASP A 98 15.21 -4.34 -1.63
CA ASP A 98 16.00 -3.13 -1.82
C ASP A 98 17.08 -3.37 -2.89
N PRO A 99 17.73 -2.31 -3.43
CA PRO A 99 18.73 -2.45 -4.48
C PRO A 99 19.90 -3.38 -4.13
N LEU A 100 20.30 -3.46 -2.85
CA LEU A 100 21.40 -4.31 -2.40
C LEU A 100 20.99 -5.80 -2.37
N GLU A 101 19.79 -6.09 -1.91
CA GLU A 101 19.23 -7.45 -1.92
C GLU A 101 19.00 -7.93 -3.37
N LEU A 102 18.44 -7.07 -4.23
CA LEU A 102 18.24 -7.37 -5.64
C LEU A 102 19.54 -7.61 -6.39
N ALA A 103 20.63 -6.92 -6.04
CA ALA A 103 21.93 -7.14 -6.65
C ALA A 103 22.53 -8.56 -6.39
N ARG A 104 22.00 -9.27 -5.41
CA ARG A 104 22.43 -10.63 -5.02
C ARG A 104 21.62 -11.75 -5.68
N ASP A 105 20.47 -11.43 -6.25
CA ASP A 105 19.56 -12.37 -6.90
C ASP A 105 19.10 -11.82 -8.25
N GLU A 106 19.82 -12.21 -9.30
CA GLU A 106 19.57 -11.76 -10.68
C GLU A 106 18.16 -12.11 -11.17
N HIS A 107 17.63 -13.29 -10.80
CA HIS A 107 16.29 -13.70 -11.22
C HIS A 107 15.21 -12.85 -10.56
N ARG A 108 15.34 -12.61 -9.24
CA ARG A 108 14.42 -11.76 -8.50
C ARG A 108 14.51 -10.32 -8.99
N ASN A 109 15.71 -9.82 -9.23
CA ASN A 109 15.94 -8.49 -9.80
C ASN A 109 15.24 -8.33 -11.16
N ALA A 110 15.43 -9.28 -12.08
CA ALA A 110 14.77 -9.25 -13.38
C ALA A 110 13.24 -9.22 -13.24
N ALA A 111 12.68 -10.10 -12.41
CA ALA A 111 11.23 -10.16 -12.18
C ALA A 111 10.66 -8.87 -11.55
N VAL A 112 11.38 -8.24 -10.62
CA VAL A 112 11.01 -6.94 -10.04
C VAL A 112 11.08 -5.82 -11.08
N VAL A 113 12.14 -5.79 -11.90
CA VAL A 113 12.26 -4.81 -12.98
C VAL A 113 11.14 -4.98 -13.99
N ASP A 114 10.83 -6.21 -14.41
CA ASP A 114 9.71 -6.49 -15.32
C ASP A 114 8.37 -6.01 -14.74
N ALA A 115 8.14 -6.22 -13.44
CA ALA A 115 6.95 -5.72 -12.76
C ALA A 115 6.88 -4.18 -12.80
N LEU A 116 7.99 -3.48 -12.51
CA LEU A 116 8.06 -2.02 -12.49
C LEU A 116 7.83 -1.40 -13.87
N VAL A 117 8.31 -2.04 -14.95
CA VAL A 117 8.17 -1.52 -16.32
C VAL A 117 6.96 -2.08 -17.08
N SER A 118 6.13 -2.91 -16.44
CA SER A 118 4.97 -3.55 -17.04
C SER A 118 3.83 -2.59 -17.40
N GLY A 119 3.85 -1.36 -16.87
CA GLY A 119 2.74 -0.40 -16.96
C GLY A 119 1.57 -0.71 -16.03
N GLN A 120 1.60 -1.82 -15.29
CA GLN A 120 0.58 -2.14 -14.29
C GLN A 120 0.74 -1.25 -13.04
N PRO A 121 -0.34 -1.01 -12.27
CA PRO A 121 -0.26 -0.31 -11.00
C PRO A 121 0.71 -1.00 -10.02
N VAL A 122 1.51 -0.19 -9.30
CA VAL A 122 2.50 -0.68 -8.34
C VAL A 122 2.36 0.03 -7.00
N VAL A 123 2.41 -0.74 -5.91
CA VAL A 123 2.55 -0.22 -4.54
C VAL A 123 3.97 -0.53 -4.07
N LEU A 124 4.73 0.51 -3.68
CA LEU A 124 6.10 0.39 -3.17
C LEU A 124 6.14 0.75 -1.69
N ASP A 125 6.78 -0.09 -0.88
CA ASP A 125 6.98 0.13 0.55
C ASP A 125 8.40 -0.21 0.99
N ALA A 126 8.84 0.32 2.10
CA ALA A 126 10.13 0.04 2.74
C ALA A 126 11.34 0.18 1.78
N GLY A 127 12.16 -0.87 1.63
CA GLY A 127 13.34 -0.86 0.75
C GLY A 127 13.03 -0.60 -0.72
N ALA A 128 11.84 -1.00 -1.18
CA ALA A 128 11.43 -0.80 -2.57
C ALA A 128 11.10 0.67 -2.92
N LEU A 129 10.99 1.57 -1.95
CA LEU A 129 10.78 3.01 -2.19
C LEU A 129 11.88 3.60 -3.09
N GLU A 130 13.11 3.11 -3.00
CA GLU A 130 14.24 3.56 -3.83
C GLU A 130 14.09 3.21 -5.33
N LEU A 131 13.14 2.33 -5.65
CA LEU A 131 12.85 1.92 -7.03
C LEU A 131 11.77 2.78 -7.70
N VAL A 132 11.24 3.80 -7.03
CA VAL A 132 10.11 4.61 -7.50
C VAL A 132 10.32 5.20 -8.90
N SER A 133 11.53 5.66 -9.21
CA SER A 133 11.88 6.23 -10.52
C SER A 133 11.90 5.21 -11.67
N ARG A 134 11.84 3.92 -11.37
CA ARG A 134 11.81 2.84 -12.37
C ARG A 134 10.39 2.42 -12.76
N SER A 135 9.40 2.82 -11.97
CA SER A 135 7.99 2.47 -12.26
C SER A 135 7.47 3.26 -13.45
N THR A 136 6.81 2.58 -14.38
CA THR A 136 6.19 3.19 -15.57
C THR A 136 4.66 3.21 -15.50
N GLY A 137 4.07 2.52 -14.53
CA GLY A 137 2.63 2.48 -14.30
C GLY A 137 2.17 3.42 -13.18
N PRO A 138 0.85 3.48 -12.91
CA PRO A 138 0.31 4.18 -11.77
C PRO A 138 0.94 3.69 -10.46
N THR A 139 1.51 4.59 -9.65
CA THR A 139 2.33 4.19 -8.51
C THR A 139 1.85 4.83 -7.21
N ILE A 140 1.76 4.02 -6.16
CA ILE A 140 1.59 4.46 -4.77
C ILE A 140 2.87 4.12 -4.01
N ILE A 141 3.36 5.03 -3.19
CA ILE A 141 4.42 4.76 -2.22
C ILE A 141 3.94 5.02 -0.80
N THR A 142 4.44 4.22 0.17
CA THR A 142 3.94 4.23 1.56
C THR A 142 5.04 4.58 2.58
N PRO A 143 5.76 5.73 2.44
CA PRO A 143 6.85 6.07 3.33
C PRO A 143 6.37 6.52 4.72
N HIS A 144 7.19 6.30 5.76
CA HIS A 144 7.17 7.11 6.96
C HIS A 144 8.11 8.33 6.80
N GLN A 145 8.15 9.24 7.77
CA GLN A 145 8.86 10.54 7.64
C GLN A 145 10.36 10.38 7.32
N ARG A 146 11.05 9.42 7.93
CA ARG A 146 12.48 9.19 7.68
C ARG A 146 12.74 8.60 6.29
N GLU A 147 11.86 7.72 5.83
CA GLU A 147 11.91 7.18 4.47
C GLU A 147 11.66 8.27 3.43
N LEU A 148 10.66 9.12 3.67
CA LEU A 148 10.36 10.24 2.78
C LEU A 148 11.53 11.23 2.72
N ALA A 149 12.12 11.60 3.86
CA ALA A 149 13.28 12.49 3.91
C ALA A 149 14.47 11.94 3.08
N ARG A 150 14.78 10.65 3.24
CA ARG A 150 15.82 9.97 2.48
C ARG A 150 15.50 9.97 0.97
N LEU A 151 14.28 9.66 0.61
CA LEU A 151 13.83 9.61 -0.78
C LEU A 151 13.90 11.00 -1.43
N MET A 152 13.39 12.05 -0.78
CA MET A 152 13.44 13.41 -1.28
C MET A 152 14.89 13.90 -1.45
N THR A 153 15.75 13.57 -0.51
CA THR A 153 17.20 13.90 -0.60
C THR A 153 17.86 13.21 -1.80
N ALA A 154 17.52 11.94 -2.06
CA ALA A 154 18.00 11.22 -3.25
C ALA A 154 17.53 11.87 -4.57
N HIS A 155 16.41 12.59 -4.54
CA HIS A 155 15.87 13.35 -5.68
C HIS A 155 16.29 14.84 -5.65
N GLY A 156 17.32 15.21 -4.88
CA GLY A 156 17.90 16.54 -4.88
C GLY A 156 17.19 17.57 -3.98
N ILE A 157 16.24 17.14 -3.16
CA ILE A 157 15.48 18.00 -2.24
C ILE A 157 15.89 17.67 -0.81
N THR A 158 16.79 18.47 -0.24
CA THR A 158 17.24 18.27 1.15
C THR A 158 16.11 18.63 2.13
N VAL A 159 15.73 17.67 2.96
CA VAL A 159 14.75 17.82 4.02
C VAL A 159 15.02 16.80 5.12
N THR A 160 14.73 17.16 6.37
CA THR A 160 14.84 16.29 7.54
C THR A 160 13.51 15.64 7.89
N ALA A 161 13.56 14.56 8.66
CA ALA A 161 12.35 13.91 9.16
C ALA A 161 11.56 14.84 10.11
N GLU A 162 12.25 15.68 10.86
CA GLU A 162 11.67 16.68 11.78
C GLU A 162 10.89 17.75 11.02
N GLU A 163 11.41 18.24 9.89
CA GLU A 163 10.71 19.19 9.03
C GLU A 163 9.47 18.57 8.40
N ILE A 164 9.55 17.29 7.99
CA ILE A 164 8.38 16.55 7.49
C ILE A 164 7.35 16.35 8.60
N CYS A 165 7.77 16.01 9.83
CA CYS A 165 6.87 15.89 10.98
C CYS A 165 6.15 17.19 11.33
N ALA A 166 6.81 18.36 11.15
CA ALA A 166 6.22 19.67 11.43
C ALA A 166 5.09 20.03 10.44
N GLU A 167 5.23 19.65 9.16
CA GLU A 167 4.27 19.97 8.09
C GLU A 167 4.01 18.77 7.18
N PRO A 168 3.48 17.64 7.71
CA PRO A 168 3.43 16.38 6.97
C PRO A 168 2.58 16.45 5.69
N GLY A 169 1.45 17.17 5.72
CA GLY A 169 0.58 17.34 4.55
C GLY A 169 1.25 18.14 3.43
N VAL A 170 2.02 19.18 3.78
CA VAL A 170 2.77 19.99 2.80
C VAL A 170 3.84 19.14 2.12
N TRP A 171 4.58 18.36 2.90
CA TRP A 171 5.64 17.51 2.37
C TRP A 171 5.12 16.33 1.57
N ALA A 172 3.98 15.73 1.99
CA ALA A 172 3.33 14.67 1.22
C ALA A 172 2.85 15.18 -0.14
N ALA A 173 2.23 16.37 -0.19
CA ALA A 173 1.78 16.98 -1.44
C ALA A 173 2.97 17.35 -2.35
N ARG A 174 4.02 17.95 -1.79
CA ARG A 174 5.24 18.27 -2.54
C ARG A 174 5.90 17.02 -3.11
N ALA A 175 6.03 15.96 -2.30
CA ALA A 175 6.60 14.70 -2.77
C ALA A 175 5.76 14.05 -3.87
N ALA A 176 4.43 14.13 -3.78
CA ALA A 176 3.54 13.63 -4.83
C ALA A 176 3.79 14.33 -6.17
N ASP A 177 3.92 15.66 -6.14
CA ASP A 177 4.17 16.45 -7.36
C ASP A 177 5.57 16.19 -7.94
N GLU A 178 6.61 16.19 -7.09
CA GLU A 178 8.01 16.01 -7.53
C GLU A 178 8.28 14.61 -8.08
N LEU A 179 7.69 13.58 -7.46
CA LEU A 179 7.88 12.19 -7.84
C LEU A 179 6.84 11.70 -8.85
N SER A 180 5.79 12.51 -9.10
CA SER A 180 4.64 12.13 -9.95
C SER A 180 3.95 10.84 -9.54
N VAL A 181 3.84 10.56 -8.22
CA VAL A 181 3.24 9.35 -7.65
C VAL A 181 2.29 9.70 -6.50
N THR A 182 1.40 8.78 -6.16
CA THR A 182 0.57 8.91 -4.96
C THR A 182 1.38 8.57 -3.72
N ILE A 183 1.36 9.46 -2.72
CA ILE A 183 2.06 9.31 -1.45
C ILE A 183 1.07 8.91 -0.35
N VAL A 184 1.42 7.90 0.43
CA VAL A 184 0.79 7.56 1.71
C VAL A 184 1.82 7.81 2.80
N LEU A 185 1.88 9.01 3.31
CA LEU A 185 2.83 9.39 4.38
C LEU A 185 2.28 8.90 5.73
N LYS A 186 2.91 7.85 6.26
CA LYS A 186 2.53 7.21 7.54
C LYS A 186 2.86 8.11 8.74
N GLY A 187 1.92 8.21 9.71
CA GLY A 187 2.10 8.99 10.94
C GLY A 187 0.88 8.88 11.85
N ALA A 188 0.81 9.70 12.91
CA ALA A 188 -0.37 9.82 13.75
C ALA A 188 -1.62 10.23 12.93
N TYR A 189 -1.40 11.08 11.94
CA TYR A 189 -2.29 11.26 10.79
C TYR A 189 -1.57 10.70 9.57
N THR A 190 -2.21 9.80 8.86
CA THR A 190 -1.72 9.36 7.55
C THR A 190 -2.22 10.34 6.50
N HIS A 191 -1.28 10.98 5.80
CA HIS A 191 -1.59 11.91 4.71
C HIS A 191 -1.49 11.19 3.37
N ILE A 192 -2.53 11.33 2.55
CA ILE A 192 -2.59 10.76 1.22
C ILE A 192 -2.63 11.89 0.20
N CYS A 193 -1.62 11.97 -0.67
CA CYS A 193 -1.55 13.00 -1.69
C CYS A 193 -1.27 12.37 -3.05
N SER A 194 -2.08 12.72 -4.06
CA SER A 194 -1.77 12.41 -5.46
C SER A 194 -1.32 13.68 -6.19
N PRO A 195 -0.47 13.57 -7.22
CA PRO A 195 0.09 14.72 -7.91
C PRO A 195 -0.99 15.54 -8.62
N ALA A 196 -0.76 16.85 -8.72
CA ALA A 196 -1.53 17.72 -9.59
C ALA A 196 -1.10 17.53 -11.05
N THR A 197 -2.04 17.73 -11.95
CA THR A 197 -1.80 17.80 -13.41
C THR A 197 -2.43 19.06 -13.96
N THR A 198 -2.28 19.32 -15.25
CA THR A 198 -2.92 20.46 -15.91
C THR A 198 -4.46 20.44 -15.86
N SER A 199 -5.05 19.26 -15.67
CA SER A 199 -6.50 19.04 -15.64
C SER A 199 -7.03 18.51 -14.29
N PHE A 200 -6.17 18.34 -13.31
CA PHE A 200 -6.52 17.80 -12.00
C PHE A 200 -5.72 18.51 -10.91
N GLU A 201 -6.40 19.10 -9.94
CA GLU A 201 -5.79 19.87 -8.84
C GLU A 201 -4.97 19.02 -7.86
N GLY A 202 -4.95 17.70 -8.08
CA GLY A 202 -4.37 16.73 -7.17
C GLY A 202 -5.39 16.27 -6.12
N PHE A 203 -4.96 15.33 -5.29
CA PHE A 203 -5.78 14.79 -4.20
C PHE A 203 -5.06 14.99 -2.88
N HIS A 204 -5.75 15.41 -1.83
CA HIS A 204 -5.21 15.45 -0.49
C HIS A 204 -6.27 15.00 0.51
N ALA A 205 -6.05 13.87 1.15
CA ALA A 205 -6.85 13.40 2.27
C ALA A 205 -5.96 13.09 3.47
N ARG A 206 -6.57 13.06 4.65
CA ARG A 206 -5.94 12.55 5.87
C ARG A 206 -6.84 11.57 6.58
N VAL A 207 -6.22 10.56 7.15
CA VAL A 207 -6.85 9.56 8.02
C VAL A 207 -6.19 9.63 9.38
N GLU A 208 -6.99 9.72 10.43
CA GLU A 208 -6.49 9.72 11.81
C GLU A 208 -6.14 8.29 12.24
N SER A 209 -5.00 8.13 12.94
CA SER A 209 -4.68 6.86 13.57
C SER A 209 -5.62 6.63 14.75
N ALA A 210 -6.38 5.57 14.70
CA ALA A 210 -7.40 5.28 15.72
C ALA A 210 -6.83 4.79 17.05
N THR A 211 -5.55 4.37 17.09
CA THR A 211 -4.85 3.92 18.31
C THR A 211 -3.34 4.07 18.20
N SER A 212 -2.72 4.55 19.28
CA SER A 212 -1.24 4.63 19.38
C SER A 212 -0.57 3.25 19.49
N TRP A 213 -1.31 2.19 19.78
CA TRP A 213 -0.82 0.81 19.80
C TRP A 213 -0.35 0.30 18.42
N MET A 214 -0.67 1.03 17.36
CA MET A 214 -0.11 0.77 16.02
C MET A 214 1.40 1.05 15.91
N ALA A 215 2.04 1.65 16.91
CA ALA A 215 3.49 1.83 16.98
C ALA A 215 4.20 0.49 17.27
N THR A 216 3.93 -0.53 16.47
CA THR A 216 4.52 -1.87 16.53
C THR A 216 4.99 -2.31 15.14
N ALA A 217 5.96 -3.23 15.10
CA ALA A 217 6.54 -3.72 13.86
C ALA A 217 5.51 -4.47 13.00
N GLY A 218 5.60 -4.29 11.68
CA GLY A 218 4.79 -5.01 10.70
C GLY A 218 3.46 -4.36 10.33
N THR A 219 3.01 -3.31 11.04
CA THR A 219 1.77 -2.58 10.68
C THR A 219 1.89 -1.88 9.32
N GLY A 220 3.09 -1.47 8.92
CA GLY A 220 3.38 -0.96 7.57
C GLY A 220 3.17 -2.01 6.48
N ASP A 221 3.64 -3.25 6.70
CA ASP A 221 3.44 -4.36 5.77
C ASP A 221 1.93 -4.66 5.58
N VAL A 222 1.15 -4.57 6.67
CA VAL A 222 -0.32 -4.71 6.63
C VAL A 222 -0.95 -3.60 5.79
N LEU A 223 -0.58 -2.33 6.02
CA LEU A 223 -1.08 -1.20 5.22
C LEU A 223 -0.75 -1.34 3.74
N ALA A 224 0.48 -1.74 3.43
CA ALA A 224 0.91 -1.97 2.05
C ALA A 224 0.10 -3.10 1.38
N GLY A 225 -0.19 -4.18 2.11
CA GLY A 225 -1.03 -5.29 1.65
C GLY A 225 -2.47 -4.85 1.34
N ILE A 226 -3.09 -4.09 2.26
CA ILE A 226 -4.45 -3.52 2.06
C ILE A 226 -4.47 -2.62 0.82
N THR A 227 -3.49 -1.70 0.73
CA THR A 227 -3.39 -0.75 -0.38
C THR A 227 -3.28 -1.48 -1.71
N ALA A 228 -2.40 -2.46 -1.80
CA ALA A 228 -2.18 -3.23 -3.03
C ALA A 228 -3.40 -4.07 -3.43
N ALA A 229 -4.13 -4.62 -2.47
CA ALA A 229 -5.36 -5.36 -2.74
C ALA A 229 -6.46 -4.46 -3.32
N LEU A 230 -6.68 -3.27 -2.74
CA LEU A 230 -7.64 -2.31 -3.29
C LEU A 230 -7.24 -1.84 -4.69
N VAL A 231 -5.96 -1.61 -4.93
CA VAL A 231 -5.45 -1.26 -6.26
C VAL A 231 -5.70 -2.40 -7.26
N ALA A 232 -5.42 -3.65 -6.89
CA ALA A 232 -5.63 -4.82 -7.75
C ALA A 232 -7.11 -5.02 -8.11
N THR A 233 -8.03 -4.86 -7.14
CA THR A 233 -9.47 -4.98 -7.38
C THR A 233 -10.03 -3.88 -8.29
N HIS A 234 -9.34 -2.73 -8.40
CA HIS A 234 -9.74 -1.58 -9.21
C HIS A 234 -8.86 -1.35 -10.44
N ALA A 235 -7.94 -2.27 -10.75
CA ALA A 235 -6.95 -2.08 -11.81
C ALA A 235 -7.55 -1.74 -13.18
N ARG A 236 -8.73 -2.27 -13.51
CA ARG A 236 -9.43 -1.94 -14.76
C ARG A 236 -9.87 -0.47 -14.81
N SER A 237 -10.47 0.03 -13.74
CA SER A 237 -10.92 1.43 -13.67
C SER A 237 -9.74 2.41 -13.57
N LEU A 238 -8.61 1.99 -13.00
CA LEU A 238 -7.38 2.77 -12.97
C LEU A 238 -6.81 3.03 -14.37
N GLY A 239 -6.96 2.10 -15.31
CA GLY A 239 -6.59 2.28 -16.71
C GLY A 239 -7.40 3.38 -17.40
N GLU A 240 -8.63 3.62 -16.95
CA GLU A 240 -9.52 4.67 -17.46
C GLU A 240 -9.34 6.00 -16.72
N ASN A 241 -9.09 5.95 -15.41
CA ASN A 241 -8.92 7.12 -14.54
C ASN A 241 -7.87 6.90 -13.46
N PRO A 242 -6.60 7.27 -13.69
CA PRO A 242 -5.51 7.11 -12.70
C PRO A 242 -5.68 7.97 -11.44
N HIS A 243 -6.56 8.99 -11.47
CA HIS A 243 -6.83 9.84 -10.29
C HIS A 243 -7.53 9.08 -9.16
N THR A 244 -8.02 7.87 -9.41
CA THR A 244 -8.62 7.00 -8.39
C THR A 244 -7.61 6.41 -7.41
N LEU A 245 -6.30 6.50 -7.66
CA LEU A 245 -5.26 6.03 -6.74
C LEU A 245 -5.33 6.69 -5.36
N GLY A 246 -5.55 8.01 -5.30
CA GLY A 246 -5.67 8.75 -4.05
C GLY A 246 -6.81 8.21 -3.16
N PRO A 247 -8.05 8.16 -3.65
CA PRO A 247 -9.18 7.56 -2.93
C PRO A 247 -8.96 6.11 -2.49
N LEU A 248 -8.36 5.25 -3.33
CA LEU A 248 -8.03 3.86 -2.95
C LEU A 248 -7.01 3.81 -1.81
N ALA A 249 -5.95 4.63 -1.89
CA ALA A 249 -4.95 4.73 -0.84
C ALA A 249 -5.52 5.29 0.48
N ALA A 250 -6.43 6.27 0.41
CA ALA A 250 -7.12 6.82 1.57
C ALA A 250 -8.05 5.77 2.21
N THR A 251 -8.75 4.99 1.40
CA THR A 251 -9.58 3.87 1.87
C THR A 251 -8.72 2.78 2.53
N ALA A 252 -7.54 2.47 1.98
CA ALA A 252 -6.61 1.53 2.61
C ALA A 252 -6.16 2.01 3.99
N ALA A 253 -5.80 3.30 4.11
CA ALA A 253 -5.41 3.89 5.39
C ALA A 253 -6.57 3.88 6.39
N PHE A 254 -7.81 4.15 5.96
CA PHE A 254 -9.01 4.06 6.79
C PHE A 254 -9.26 2.63 7.28
N LEU A 255 -9.24 1.63 6.40
CA LEU A 255 -9.42 0.23 6.79
C LEU A 255 -8.34 -0.24 7.78
N HIS A 256 -7.10 0.18 7.57
CA HIS A 256 -5.98 -0.11 8.45
C HIS A 256 -6.18 0.49 9.85
N ALA A 257 -6.56 1.78 9.93
CA ALA A 257 -6.81 2.47 11.20
C ALA A 257 -8.00 1.87 11.94
N GLU A 258 -9.13 1.65 11.27
CA GLU A 258 -10.35 1.12 11.86
C GLU A 258 -10.17 -0.34 12.32
N SER A 259 -9.48 -1.18 11.50
CA SER A 259 -9.15 -2.54 11.92
C SER A 259 -8.25 -2.57 13.14
N ALA A 260 -7.29 -1.66 13.24
CA ALA A 260 -6.42 -1.53 14.42
C ALA A 260 -7.21 -1.07 15.66
N PHE A 261 -8.17 -0.15 15.50
CA PHE A 261 -9.04 0.27 16.60
C PHE A 261 -9.85 -0.89 17.15
N ILE A 262 -10.51 -1.66 16.25
CA ILE A 262 -11.32 -2.81 16.64
C ILE A 262 -10.44 -3.90 17.27
N ALA A 263 -9.27 -4.20 16.69
CA ALA A 263 -8.34 -5.21 17.19
C ALA A 263 -7.77 -4.85 18.56
N SER A 264 -7.40 -3.58 18.75
CA SER A 264 -6.83 -3.08 20.02
C SER A 264 -7.83 -3.14 21.16
N ALA A 265 -9.09 -2.82 20.91
CA ALA A 265 -10.11 -2.66 21.97
C ALA A 265 -9.60 -1.86 23.19
N GLY A 266 -8.67 -0.90 22.94
CA GLY A 266 -8.04 -0.07 23.97
C GLY A 266 -6.75 -0.64 24.57
N GLY A 267 -6.35 -1.86 24.21
CA GLY A 267 -5.15 -2.55 24.70
C GLY A 267 -4.07 -2.73 23.61
N PRO A 268 -2.95 -3.41 23.95
CA PRO A 268 -1.89 -3.75 23.00
C PRO A 268 -2.41 -4.59 21.82
N LEU A 269 -1.84 -4.37 20.65
CA LEU A 269 -2.06 -5.19 19.46
C LEU A 269 -0.74 -5.55 18.78
N VAL A 270 -0.76 -6.56 17.94
CA VAL A 270 0.31 -6.87 16.99
C VAL A 270 -0.21 -6.76 15.55
N ALA A 271 0.71 -6.64 14.59
CA ALA A 271 0.33 -6.37 13.19
C ALA A 271 -0.64 -7.42 12.62
N LEU A 272 -0.51 -8.68 13.01
CA LEU A 272 -1.39 -9.76 12.53
C LEU A 272 -2.84 -9.58 13.00
N ASP A 273 -3.07 -9.04 14.21
CA ASP A 273 -4.42 -8.77 14.73
C ASP A 273 -5.16 -7.77 13.83
N VAL A 274 -4.45 -6.77 13.31
CA VAL A 274 -5.00 -5.79 12.37
C VAL A 274 -5.45 -6.47 11.08
N ALA A 275 -4.57 -7.30 10.50
CA ALA A 275 -4.89 -8.05 9.28
C ALA A 275 -6.07 -9.01 9.50
N GLU A 276 -6.12 -9.72 10.63
CA GLU A 276 -7.20 -10.66 10.95
C GLU A 276 -8.56 -9.99 11.16
N THR A 277 -8.56 -8.72 11.56
CA THR A 277 -9.78 -7.94 11.82
C THR A 277 -10.40 -7.38 10.53
N LEU A 278 -9.64 -7.26 9.43
CA LEU A 278 -10.09 -6.67 8.16
C LEU A 278 -11.43 -7.17 7.63
N PRO A 279 -11.73 -8.49 7.57
CA PRO A 279 -13.01 -8.95 7.04
C PRO A 279 -14.21 -8.43 7.84
N ARG A 280 -14.05 -8.33 9.17
CA ARG A 280 -15.08 -7.79 10.06
C ARG A 280 -15.26 -6.28 9.86
N THR A 281 -14.17 -5.54 9.73
CA THR A 281 -14.16 -4.10 9.45
C THR A 281 -14.85 -3.81 8.12
N ILE A 282 -14.48 -4.52 7.05
CA ILE A 282 -15.07 -4.35 5.72
C ILE A 282 -16.56 -4.69 5.74
N ALA A 283 -16.97 -5.77 6.39
CA ALA A 283 -18.38 -6.13 6.51
C ALA A 283 -19.19 -5.07 7.28
N ALA A 284 -18.62 -4.50 8.34
CA ALA A 284 -19.25 -3.42 9.09
C ALA A 284 -19.38 -2.13 8.25
N LEU A 285 -18.32 -1.79 7.50
CA LEU A 285 -18.28 -0.64 6.60
C LEU A 285 -19.34 -0.74 5.49
N ILE A 286 -19.44 -1.89 4.83
CA ILE A 286 -20.47 -2.15 3.80
C ILE A 286 -21.86 -2.00 4.38
N ALA A 287 -22.09 -2.49 5.59
CA ALA A 287 -23.39 -2.43 6.29
C ALA A 287 -23.70 -1.05 6.91
N GLY A 288 -22.82 -0.06 6.80
CA GLY A 288 -23.01 1.28 7.40
C GLY A 288 -23.01 1.25 8.92
N ARG A 289 -22.17 0.42 9.53
CA ARG A 289 -22.07 0.23 10.99
C ARG A 289 -20.71 0.66 11.56
N VAL A 290 -19.96 1.41 10.78
CA VAL A 290 -18.69 2.05 11.16
C VAL A 290 -18.87 3.55 11.07
#